data_d973d7615408204b9cdd14cbbd099be6
#
_entry.id   d973d7615408204b9cdd14cbbd099be6
#
_cell.length_a   1.000
_cell.length_b   1.000
_cell.length_c   1.000
_cell.angle_alpha   90.00
_cell.angle_beta   90.00
_cell.angle_gamma   90.00
#
_symmetry.space_group_name_H-M   'P 1'
#
loop_
_entity.id
_entity.type
_entity.pdbx_description
1 polymer ?
#
loop_
_entity_poly.entity_id
_entity_poly.type
_entity_poly.pdbx_seq_one_letter_code
_entity_poly.pdbx_strand_id
1 'polypeptide(L)'
;MQDPMELMVNRINTKAFIDADPTTITLTPRIAARAPTGGVIQTDGTPRAPQVFHLIMQSPAGSSIEQRTDDGTERQVDYVLLGEWDAAVAVGDWWEDEHGNRWEVRALIPTNNYETRAVVEAHGKVLEGG
;
A
#
# COMPACT_ATOMS: atom_id res chain seq x y z
N MET A 1 -24.94 -0.40 11.36
CA MET A 1 -24.51 -1.75 11.44
C MET A 1 -24.86 -2.48 10.16
N GLN A 2 -23.93 -3.24 9.67
CA GLN A 2 -24.14 -3.88 8.42
C GLN A 2 -24.85 -5.18 8.60
N ASP A 3 -25.77 -5.49 7.74
CA ASP A 3 -26.46 -6.74 7.72
C ASP A 3 -25.45 -7.82 7.40
N PRO A 4 -25.47 -8.96 8.08
CA PRO A 4 -24.52 -10.02 7.79
C PRO A 4 -24.53 -10.48 6.34
N MET A 5 -25.70 -10.54 5.73
CA MET A 5 -25.74 -10.95 4.36
C MET A 5 -25.15 -9.90 3.46
N GLU A 6 -25.38 -8.66 3.73
CA GLU A 6 -24.82 -7.59 2.96
C GLU A 6 -23.32 -7.58 3.11
N LEU A 7 -22.83 -7.84 4.31
CA LEU A 7 -21.40 -7.88 4.53
C LEU A 7 -20.77 -9.02 3.73
N MET A 8 -21.41 -10.17 3.69
CA MET A 8 -20.87 -11.27 2.94
C MET A 8 -20.83 -10.96 1.46
N VAL A 9 -21.88 -10.36 0.93
CA VAL A 9 -21.92 -10.00 -0.48
C VAL A 9 -20.82 -8.98 -0.78
N ASN A 10 -20.61 -8.03 0.10
CA ASN A 10 -19.58 -7.02 -0.13
C ASN A 10 -18.19 -7.65 -0.12
N ARG A 11 -17.97 -8.62 0.75
CA ARG A 11 -16.67 -9.30 0.77
C ARG A 11 -16.46 -10.11 -0.50
N ILE A 12 -17.50 -10.74 -1.02
CA ILE A 12 -17.38 -11.49 -2.25
C ILE A 12 -17.12 -10.54 -3.40
N ASN A 13 -17.78 -9.39 -3.43
CA ASN A 13 -17.57 -8.43 -4.49
C ASN A 13 -16.15 -7.85 -4.43
N THR A 14 -15.65 -7.61 -3.25
CA THR A 14 -14.30 -7.09 -3.11
C THR A 14 -13.29 -8.11 -3.63
N LYS A 15 -13.49 -9.39 -3.29
CA LYS A 15 -12.58 -10.39 -3.76
C LYS A 15 -12.64 -10.52 -5.27
N ALA A 16 -13.82 -10.43 -5.85
CA ALA A 16 -13.96 -10.51 -7.30
C ALA A 16 -13.24 -9.35 -7.97
N PHE A 17 -13.33 -8.18 -7.38
CA PHE A 17 -12.66 -7.01 -7.93
C PHE A 17 -11.14 -7.17 -7.86
N ILE A 18 -10.65 -7.69 -6.75
CA ILE A 18 -9.22 -7.93 -6.61
C ILE A 18 -8.78 -8.97 -7.61
N ASP A 19 -9.55 -10.04 -7.77
CA ASP A 19 -9.14 -11.11 -8.66
C ASP A 19 -9.19 -10.70 -10.13
N ALA A 20 -9.85 -9.63 -10.45
CA ALA A 20 -9.90 -9.16 -11.83
C ALA A 20 -8.53 -8.65 -12.27
N ASP A 21 -7.73 -8.16 -11.33
CA ASP A 21 -6.40 -7.68 -11.69
C ASP A 21 -5.53 -7.84 -10.45
N PRO A 22 -5.19 -9.05 -10.09
CA PRO A 22 -4.50 -9.29 -8.82
C PRO A 22 -3.00 -9.01 -8.87
N THR A 23 -2.49 -8.53 -7.77
CA THR A 23 -1.06 -8.34 -7.61
C THR A 23 -0.66 -9.02 -6.32
N THR A 24 0.23 -9.96 -6.39
CA THR A 24 0.69 -10.65 -5.19
C THR A 24 1.86 -9.89 -4.60
N ILE A 25 1.74 -9.53 -3.36
CA ILE A 25 2.73 -8.70 -2.69
C ILE A 25 3.14 -9.33 -1.38
N THR A 26 4.42 -9.29 -1.11
CA THR A 26 4.94 -9.73 0.19
C THR A 26 5.38 -8.48 0.94
N LEU A 27 4.62 -8.13 1.93
CA LEU A 27 4.90 -6.91 2.70
C LEU A 27 5.90 -7.20 3.81
N THR A 28 6.82 -6.28 4.03
CA THR A 28 7.78 -6.38 5.10
C THR A 28 7.49 -5.26 6.09
N PRO A 29 7.20 -5.57 7.32
CA PRO A 29 6.90 -4.52 8.30
C PRO A 29 8.16 -3.83 8.77
N ARG A 30 8.00 -2.57 9.17
CA ARG A 30 9.08 -1.80 9.75
C ARG A 30 8.87 -1.78 11.25
N ILE A 31 9.88 -2.06 11.99
CA ILE A 31 9.78 -2.13 13.43
C ILE A 31 10.68 -1.08 14.04
N ALA A 32 10.15 -0.34 14.99
CA ALA A 32 10.96 0.64 15.71
C ALA A 32 11.70 -0.09 16.82
N ALA A 33 12.99 0.10 16.89
CA ALA A 33 13.78 -0.55 17.90
C ALA A 33 14.67 0.49 18.57
N ARG A 34 15.03 0.24 19.81
CA ARG A 34 15.85 1.17 20.53
C ARG A 34 17.29 0.93 20.17
N ALA A 35 17.98 1.94 19.76
CA ALA A 35 19.38 1.80 19.43
C ALA A 35 20.20 1.73 20.70
N PRO A 36 21.37 1.13 20.66
CA PRO A 36 22.22 1.06 21.85
C PRO A 36 22.56 2.43 22.38
N THR A 37 22.57 3.44 21.54
CA THR A 37 22.89 4.78 21.98
C THR A 37 21.69 5.50 22.51
N GLY A 38 20.54 4.85 22.57
CA GLY A 38 19.40 5.50 23.14
C GLY A 38 18.41 6.04 22.14
N GLY A 39 18.74 6.14 20.89
CA GLY A 39 17.80 6.62 19.90
C GLY A 39 16.89 5.51 19.43
N VAL A 40 16.02 5.84 18.47
CA VAL A 40 15.12 4.88 17.91
C VAL A 40 15.51 4.65 16.48
N ILE A 41 15.65 3.41 16.06
CA ILE A 41 15.95 3.10 14.70
C ILE A 41 14.85 2.21 14.16
N GLN A 42 14.70 2.20 12.85
CA GLN A 42 13.70 1.39 12.23
C GLN A 42 14.39 0.25 11.55
N THR A 43 13.92 -0.94 11.79
CA THR A 43 14.48 -2.11 11.15
C THR A 43 13.35 -2.86 10.49
N ASP A 44 13.69 -3.77 9.62
CA ASP A 44 12.71 -4.56 8.94
C ASP A 44 12.36 -5.75 9.79
N GLY A 45 11.09 -6.05 9.87
CA GLY A 45 10.64 -7.24 10.57
C GLY A 45 10.60 -8.42 9.65
N THR A 46 9.95 -9.47 10.09
CA THR A 46 9.83 -10.66 9.28
C THR A 46 8.79 -10.41 8.19
N PRO A 47 9.10 -10.72 6.96
CA PRO A 47 8.12 -10.52 5.90
C PRO A 47 6.84 -11.29 6.17
N ARG A 48 5.72 -10.70 5.82
CA ARG A 48 4.44 -11.35 6.00
C ARG A 48 4.26 -12.36 4.89
N ALA A 49 3.29 -13.23 5.01
CA ALA A 49 3.00 -14.18 3.96
C ALA A 49 2.51 -13.41 2.72
N PRO A 50 2.74 -13.93 1.54
CA PRO A 50 2.27 -13.25 0.34
C PRO A 50 0.77 -13.09 0.36
N GLN A 51 0.30 -11.95 -0.10
CA GLN A 51 -1.13 -11.66 -0.12
C GLN A 51 -1.48 -11.08 -1.48
N VAL A 52 -2.73 -11.21 -1.86
CA VAL A 52 -3.17 -10.73 -3.15
C VAL A 52 -3.93 -9.44 -2.97
N PHE A 53 -3.55 -8.43 -3.72
CA PHE A 53 -4.17 -7.12 -3.64
C PHE A 53 -4.49 -6.61 -5.04
N HIS A 54 -5.21 -5.53 -5.10
CA HIS A 54 -5.45 -4.81 -6.34
C HIS A 54 -4.90 -3.40 -6.10
N LEU A 55 -4.01 -2.98 -6.97
CA LEU A 55 -3.38 -1.68 -6.82
C LEU A 55 -4.10 -0.69 -7.70
N ILE A 56 -4.71 0.31 -7.09
CA ILE A 56 -5.51 1.29 -7.81
C ILE A 56 -4.75 2.59 -7.86
N MET A 57 -4.51 3.08 -9.05
CA MET A 57 -3.88 4.36 -9.16
C MET A 57 -4.88 5.42 -8.82
N GLN A 58 -4.56 6.22 -7.81
CA GLN A 58 -5.48 7.23 -7.45
C GLN A 58 -5.16 8.42 -8.27
N SER A 59 -5.91 8.66 -9.23
CA SER A 59 -5.69 9.77 -10.05
C SER A 59 -6.92 10.58 -10.09
N PRO A 60 -7.13 11.33 -9.19
CA PRO A 60 -8.32 12.07 -9.11
C PRO A 60 -8.41 12.97 -10.25
N ALA A 61 -9.47 13.00 -10.81
CA ALA A 61 -9.65 13.79 -11.89
C ALA A 61 -9.26 15.15 -11.59
N GLY A 62 -8.52 15.66 -12.28
CA GLY A 62 -8.09 16.94 -12.11
C GLY A 62 -7.08 17.14 -11.14
N SER A 63 -6.69 16.19 -10.49
CA SER A 63 -5.82 16.46 -9.52
C SER A 63 -4.59 16.17 -10.05
N SER A 64 -3.68 16.75 -9.78
CA SER A 64 -2.53 16.51 -10.20
C SER A 64 -1.87 15.79 -9.29
N ILE A 65 -1.67 14.64 -9.57
CA ILE A 65 -0.90 13.89 -8.76
C ILE A 65 0.44 14.32 -9.07
N GLU A 66 0.75 15.09 -10.02
CA GLU A 66 1.98 15.51 -10.25
C GLU A 66 2.26 16.62 -9.49
N GLN A 67 2.98 16.52 -8.47
CA GLN A 67 3.35 17.55 -7.74
C GLN A 67 4.58 18.01 -8.34
N ARG A 68 4.72 19.02 -8.98
CA ARG A 68 5.88 19.50 -9.48
C ARG A 68 6.56 20.29 -8.51
N THR A 69 7.62 19.95 -7.99
CA THR A 69 8.41 20.78 -7.13
C THR A 69 9.09 21.76 -8.00
N ASP A 70 9.63 22.75 -7.43
CA ASP A 70 10.29 23.78 -8.16
C ASP A 70 11.46 23.28 -8.92
N ASP A 71 12.12 22.30 -8.46
CA ASP A 71 13.20 21.77 -9.21
C ASP A 71 12.67 20.74 -10.16
N GLY A 72 11.41 20.50 -10.18
CA GLY A 72 10.79 19.68 -11.17
C GLY A 72 11.14 18.26 -11.15
N THR A 73 11.72 17.78 -10.10
CA THR A 73 12.19 16.47 -10.19
C THR A 73 11.41 15.45 -9.50
N GLU A 74 10.59 15.83 -8.56
CA GLU A 74 9.91 14.83 -7.87
C GLU A 74 8.52 14.61 -8.28
N ARG A 75 8.13 13.40 -8.47
CA ARG A 75 6.81 13.08 -8.81
C ARG A 75 6.31 12.13 -7.83
N GLN A 76 5.28 12.40 -7.12
CA GLN A 76 4.73 11.53 -6.16
C GLN A 76 3.43 11.06 -6.66
N VAL A 77 3.26 9.79 -6.79
CA VAL A 77 2.04 9.20 -7.25
C VAL A 77 1.50 8.34 -6.14
N ASP A 78 0.31 8.63 -5.72
CA ASP A 78 -0.32 7.87 -4.67
C ASP A 78 -1.21 6.82 -5.25
N TYR A 79 -1.17 5.65 -4.70
CA TYR A 79 -2.01 4.57 -5.13
C TYR A 79 -2.76 4.04 -3.92
N VAL A 80 -3.83 3.32 -4.16
CA VAL A 80 -4.56 2.68 -3.09
C VAL A 80 -4.39 1.19 -3.26
N LEU A 81 -4.01 0.54 -2.18
CA LEU A 81 -3.86 -0.89 -2.18
C LEU A 81 -5.15 -1.46 -1.61
N LEU A 82 -5.84 -2.25 -2.39
CA LEU A 82 -7.11 -2.82 -1.96
C LEU A 82 -6.92 -4.30 -1.67
N GLY A 83 -7.23 -4.71 -0.47
CA GLY A 83 -7.11 -6.10 -0.07
C GLY A 83 -8.40 -6.63 0.49
N GLU A 84 -8.44 -7.90 0.76
CA GLU A 84 -9.61 -8.50 1.36
C GLU A 84 -9.76 -7.99 2.78
N TRP A 85 -10.88 -8.31 3.38
CA TRP A 85 -11.23 -7.75 4.68
C TRP A 85 -10.22 -8.10 5.78
N ASP A 86 -9.55 -9.23 5.64
CA ASP A 86 -8.60 -9.66 6.65
C ASP A 86 -7.15 -9.52 6.22
N ALA A 87 -6.89 -8.68 5.26
CA ALA A 87 -5.50 -8.51 4.80
C ALA A 87 -4.65 -7.91 5.91
N ALA A 88 -3.42 -8.36 5.99
CA ALA A 88 -2.51 -7.88 7.02
C ALA A 88 -1.64 -6.77 6.45
N VAL A 89 -1.94 -5.55 6.80
CA VAL A 89 -1.24 -4.38 6.29
C VAL A 89 -1.10 -3.38 7.43
N ALA A 90 0.04 -2.78 7.56
CA ALA A 90 0.25 -1.75 8.57
C ALA A 90 1.04 -0.60 7.97
N VAL A 91 0.91 0.56 8.58
CA VAL A 91 1.65 1.73 8.12
C VAL A 91 3.13 1.44 8.26
N GLY A 92 3.88 1.75 7.25
CA GLY A 92 5.32 1.49 7.23
C GLY A 92 5.70 0.20 6.53
N ASP A 93 4.74 -0.67 6.28
CA ASP A 93 5.04 -1.87 5.52
C ASP A 93 5.54 -1.47 4.14
N TRP A 94 6.42 -2.25 3.57
CA TRP A 94 6.97 -1.91 2.27
C TRP A 94 7.20 -3.17 1.44
N TRP A 95 7.32 -2.97 0.15
CA TRP A 95 7.66 -4.07 -0.74
C TRP A 95 8.36 -3.49 -1.97
N GLU A 96 8.99 -4.36 -2.74
CA GLU A 96 9.66 -3.94 -3.92
C GLU A 96 9.03 -4.66 -5.08
N ASP A 97 8.74 -3.99 -6.16
CA ASP A 97 8.07 -4.62 -7.27
C ASP A 97 9.10 -5.22 -8.22
N GLU A 98 8.61 -5.81 -9.28
CA GLU A 98 9.52 -6.49 -10.19
C GLU A 98 10.42 -5.55 -10.96
N HIS A 99 10.12 -4.28 -10.94
CA HIS A 99 10.94 -3.30 -11.61
C HIS A 99 11.92 -2.62 -10.66
N GLY A 100 11.97 -3.03 -9.44
CA GLY A 100 12.87 -2.45 -8.47
C GLY A 100 12.36 -1.22 -7.78
N ASN A 101 11.09 -0.90 -7.96
CA ASN A 101 10.52 0.26 -7.28
C ASN A 101 10.10 -0.14 -5.88
N ARG A 102 10.39 0.71 -4.93
CA ARG A 102 10.00 0.44 -3.56
C ARG A 102 8.69 1.11 -3.26
N TRP A 103 7.78 0.37 -2.69
CA TRP A 103 6.47 0.88 -2.33
C TRP A 103 6.35 0.86 -0.82
N GLU A 104 5.69 1.84 -0.27
CA GLU A 104 5.56 1.94 1.17
C GLU A 104 4.14 2.32 1.54
N VAL A 105 3.60 1.71 2.59
CA VAL A 105 2.27 2.02 3.07
C VAL A 105 2.34 3.29 3.90
N ARG A 106 1.62 4.31 3.48
CA ARG A 106 1.69 5.61 4.15
C ARG A 106 0.53 5.80 5.12
N ALA A 107 -0.60 5.23 4.85
CA ALA A 107 -1.76 5.42 5.69
C ALA A 107 -2.74 4.30 5.48
N LEU A 108 -3.51 4.00 6.51
CA LEU A 108 -4.58 3.04 6.37
C LEU A 108 -5.88 3.82 6.34
N ILE A 109 -6.75 3.48 5.42
CA ILE A 109 -8.02 4.16 5.32
C ILE A 109 -8.99 3.41 6.22
N PRO A 110 -9.74 4.09 7.04
CA PRO A 110 -10.69 3.44 7.93
C PRO A 110 -11.62 2.54 7.13
N THR A 111 -11.84 1.35 7.64
CA THR A 111 -12.48 0.38 6.84
C THR A 111 -13.83 0.07 7.28
N ASN A 112 -14.47 -0.76 6.48
CA ASN A 112 -15.81 -1.14 6.66
C ASN A 112 -15.88 -2.62 6.85
N ASN A 113 -15.11 -3.36 7.24
CA ASN A 113 -15.18 -4.80 7.52
C ASN A 113 -15.29 -5.69 6.29
N TYR A 114 -15.36 -5.14 5.10
CA TYR A 114 -15.38 -6.00 3.93
C TYR A 114 -14.20 -5.78 3.00
N GLU A 115 -13.33 -4.85 3.32
CA GLU A 115 -12.14 -4.63 2.52
C GLU A 115 -11.08 -3.95 3.34
N THR A 116 -9.85 -4.00 2.89
CA THR A 116 -8.75 -3.28 3.48
C THR A 116 -8.24 -2.30 2.45
N ARG A 117 -8.10 -1.04 2.80
CA ARG A 117 -7.56 -0.04 1.90
C ARG A 117 -6.41 0.68 2.55
N ALA A 118 -5.36 0.86 1.79
CA ALA A 118 -4.18 1.55 2.28
C ALA A 118 -3.66 2.47 1.22
N VAL A 119 -3.19 3.64 1.62
CA VAL A 119 -2.57 4.57 0.69
C VAL A 119 -1.10 4.19 0.63
N VAL A 120 -0.59 3.95 -0.54
CA VAL A 120 0.80 3.56 -0.72
C VAL A 120 1.50 4.51 -1.68
N GLU A 121 2.78 4.65 -1.50
CA GLU A 121 3.55 5.58 -2.29
C GLU A 121 4.70 4.83 -2.92
N ALA A 122 4.94 5.07 -4.17
CA ALA A 122 6.05 4.42 -4.86
C ALA A 122 7.25 5.33 -4.86
N HIS A 123 8.38 4.78 -4.47
CA HIS A 123 9.63 5.51 -4.51
C HIS A 123 10.46 4.93 -5.63
N GLY A 124 10.26 5.38 -6.81
CA GLY A 124 10.95 4.84 -7.94
C GLY A 124 12.38 5.13 -7.91
N LYS A 125 13.20 4.23 -8.43
CA LYS A 125 14.50 4.46 -8.51
C LYS A 125 14.60 5.40 -9.56
N VAL A 126 15.12 6.28 -9.42
CA VAL A 126 15.23 7.22 -10.31
C VAL A 126 15.78 6.74 -11.41
N LEU A 127 15.45 6.80 -12.24
CA LEU A 127 15.88 6.42 -13.25
C LEU A 127 16.80 7.00 -13.69
N GLU A 128 17.60 6.94 -13.30
CA GLU A 128 18.52 7.46 -13.55
C GLU A 128 18.75 7.17 -14.67
N GLY A 129 19.16 7.60 -15.13
CA GLY A 129 19.65 7.31 -16.15
C GLY A 129 18.66 7.30 -16.87
N GLY A 130 18.06 7.37 -16.51
CA GLY A 130 17.06 7.15 -17.17
C GLY A 130 16.35 7.57 -16.86
#